data_06dd01ad0789c5fc53952d98842c38bf
#
_entry.id   06dd01ad0789c5fc53952d98842c38bf
#
_cell.length_a   1.000
_cell.length_b   1.000
_cell.length_c   1.000
_cell.angle_alpha   90.00
_cell.angle_beta   90.00
_cell.angle_gamma   90.00
#
_symmetry.space_group_name_H-M   'P 1'
#
loop_
_entity.id
_entity.type
_entity.pdbx_description
1 polymer ?
#
loop_
_entity_poly.entity_id
_entity_poly.type
_entity_poly.pdbx_seq_one_letter_code
_entity_poly.pdbx_strand_id
1 'polypeptide(L)'
;FWCGNGGSASDSIHLSAELIGRFKKNRIPLKSIALPNDPATITCISNDFGFEKIFSRQIEGLGGKGDVLISITTSGNSKNILEAIKLAKRKKMKVISFLGKTGGICKGKADLEFMIKSDSTARIQEMHILLGHILCDLIERKLKL
;
A
#
# COMPACT_ATOMS: atom_id res chain seq x y z
N PHE A 1 -0.53 -6.52 -2.19
CA PHE A 1 -1.24 -5.89 -1.07
C PHE A 1 -1.01 -4.39 -1.07
N TRP A 2 -2.04 -3.63 -0.71
CA TRP A 2 -2.00 -2.17 -0.60
C TRP A 2 -2.46 -1.74 0.79
N CYS A 3 -1.79 -0.77 1.39
CA CYS A 3 -2.22 -0.20 2.65
C CYS A 3 -1.94 1.30 2.74
N GLY A 4 -2.84 2.02 3.38
CA GLY A 4 -2.79 3.46 3.62
C GLY A 4 -3.90 3.89 4.57
N ASN A 5 -3.83 5.12 5.07
CA ASN A 5 -4.85 5.70 5.93
C ASN A 5 -5.56 6.86 5.22
N GLY A 6 -6.82 7.12 5.52
CA GLY A 6 -7.57 8.24 4.97
C GLY A 6 -7.59 8.26 3.43
N GLY A 7 -7.13 9.34 2.80
CA GLY A 7 -7.01 9.43 1.34
C GLY A 7 -6.10 8.36 0.75
N SER A 8 -5.01 8.01 1.45
CA SER A 8 -4.14 6.89 1.04
C SER A 8 -4.82 5.51 1.15
N ALA A 9 -5.85 5.35 2.00
CA ALA A 9 -6.69 4.15 1.99
C ALA A 9 -7.56 4.11 0.73
N SER A 10 -8.14 5.25 0.33
CA SER A 10 -8.90 5.38 -0.92
C SER A 10 -8.03 5.06 -2.13
N ASP A 11 -6.80 5.58 -2.19
CA ASP A 11 -5.83 5.25 -3.23
C ASP A 11 -5.51 3.75 -3.27
N SER A 12 -5.35 3.12 -2.09
CA SER A 12 -5.09 1.68 -1.97
C SER A 12 -6.24 0.85 -2.56
N ILE A 13 -7.48 1.23 -2.27
CA ILE A 13 -8.68 0.56 -2.80
C ILE A 13 -8.78 0.77 -4.31
N HIS A 14 -8.61 2.00 -4.79
CA HIS A 14 -8.62 2.34 -6.21
C HIS A 14 -7.58 1.52 -6.98
N LEU A 15 -6.31 1.58 -6.58
CA LEU A 15 -5.22 0.89 -7.28
C LEU A 15 -5.35 -0.64 -7.23
N SER A 16 -5.90 -1.19 -6.14
CA SER A 16 -6.21 -2.61 -6.08
C SER A 16 -7.29 -3.00 -7.10
N ALA A 17 -8.31 -2.16 -7.27
CA ALA A 17 -9.38 -2.37 -8.26
C ALA A 17 -8.84 -2.34 -9.70
N GLU A 18 -7.87 -1.47 -10.01
CA GLU A 18 -7.20 -1.42 -11.32
C GLU A 18 -6.50 -2.75 -11.66
N LEU A 19 -5.94 -3.44 -10.68
CA LEU A 19 -5.29 -4.74 -10.90
C LEU A 19 -6.29 -5.91 -10.98
N ILE A 20 -7.35 -5.90 -10.15
CA ILE A 20 -8.40 -6.94 -10.17
C ILE A 20 -9.28 -6.81 -11.41
N GLY A 21 -9.76 -5.62 -11.70
CA GLY A 21 -10.58 -5.35 -12.87
C GLY A 21 -9.72 -5.30 -14.14
N ARG A 22 -9.43 -4.10 -14.58
CA ARG A 22 -8.46 -3.79 -15.65
C ARG A 22 -8.01 -2.35 -15.52
N PHE A 23 -6.80 -2.04 -15.93
CA PHE A 23 -6.36 -0.65 -16.04
C PHE A 23 -6.63 -0.10 -17.44
N LYS A 24 -5.81 -0.47 -18.43
CA LYS A 24 -5.99 -0.04 -19.82
C LYS A 24 -6.45 -1.18 -20.74
N LYS A 25 -5.94 -2.37 -20.52
CA LYS A 25 -6.17 -3.51 -21.38
C LYS A 25 -7.21 -4.46 -20.80
N ASN A 26 -8.05 -5.04 -21.65
CA ASN A 26 -8.88 -6.18 -21.27
C ASN A 26 -7.99 -7.42 -21.13
N ARG A 27 -7.84 -7.91 -19.91
CA ARG A 27 -6.90 -8.98 -19.54
C ARG A 27 -7.41 -9.80 -18.37
N ILE A 28 -6.72 -10.88 -18.08
CA ILE A 28 -7.00 -11.69 -16.88
C ILE A 28 -6.82 -10.83 -15.59
N PRO A 29 -7.65 -11.09 -14.56
CA PRO A 29 -7.48 -10.43 -13.26
C PRO A 29 -6.10 -10.71 -12.65
N LEU A 30 -5.50 -9.71 -12.03
CA LEU A 30 -4.28 -9.85 -11.25
C LEU A 30 -4.62 -9.89 -9.76
N LYS A 31 -3.94 -10.75 -9.01
CA LYS A 31 -4.13 -10.84 -7.54
C LYS A 31 -3.78 -9.51 -6.88
N SER A 32 -4.75 -8.89 -6.24
CA SER A 32 -4.57 -7.64 -5.52
C SER A 32 -5.55 -7.53 -4.36
N ILE A 33 -5.10 -7.01 -3.23
CA ILE A 33 -5.92 -6.81 -2.03
C ILE A 33 -5.60 -5.45 -1.43
N ALA A 34 -6.61 -4.63 -1.25
CA ALA A 34 -6.53 -3.40 -0.45
C ALA A 34 -6.91 -3.70 1.00
N LEU A 35 -5.95 -3.65 1.90
CA LEU A 35 -6.15 -3.98 3.31
C LEU A 35 -7.14 -3.04 4.06
N PRO A 36 -7.34 -1.77 3.66
CA PRO A 36 -8.34 -0.91 4.30
C PRO A 36 -9.78 -1.15 3.81
N ASN A 37 -10.05 -2.12 2.95
CA ASN A 37 -11.35 -2.27 2.27
C ASN A 37 -12.45 -2.92 3.12
N ASP A 38 -12.10 -3.65 4.19
CA ASP A 38 -13.08 -4.33 5.04
C ASP A 38 -13.20 -3.62 6.41
N PRO A 39 -14.28 -2.84 6.62
CA PRO A 39 -14.48 -2.14 7.89
C PRO A 39 -14.69 -3.08 9.07
N ALA A 40 -15.24 -4.28 8.89
CA ALA A 40 -15.41 -5.25 9.97
C ALA A 40 -14.04 -5.75 10.45
N THR A 41 -13.15 -6.12 9.54
CA THR A 41 -11.79 -6.53 9.87
C THR A 41 -11.00 -5.38 10.52
N ILE A 42 -11.10 -4.15 10.00
CA ILE A 42 -10.41 -2.98 10.56
C ILE A 42 -10.87 -2.69 11.99
N THR A 43 -12.19 -2.66 12.21
CA THR A 43 -12.75 -2.34 13.54
C THR A 43 -12.48 -3.44 14.55
N CYS A 44 -12.60 -4.71 14.17
CA CYS A 44 -12.28 -5.87 15.00
C CYS A 44 -10.80 -5.82 15.45
N ILE A 45 -9.87 -5.72 14.51
CA ILE A 45 -8.44 -5.68 14.85
C ILE A 45 -8.11 -4.44 15.67
N SER A 46 -8.68 -3.29 15.33
CA SER A 46 -8.45 -2.06 16.08
C SER A 46 -8.92 -2.16 17.53
N ASN A 47 -10.11 -2.75 17.75
CA ASN A 47 -10.68 -2.94 19.08
C ASN A 47 -9.86 -3.92 19.94
N ASP A 48 -9.44 -5.04 19.36
CA ASP A 48 -8.85 -6.16 20.11
C ASP A 48 -7.32 -6.04 20.23
N PHE A 49 -6.65 -5.42 19.27
CA PHE A 49 -5.18 -5.42 19.15
C PHE A 49 -4.56 -4.02 18.96
N GLY A 50 -5.40 -2.99 18.83
CA GLY A 50 -4.97 -1.62 18.59
C GLY A 50 -4.84 -1.26 17.11
N PHE A 51 -5.03 0.03 16.81
CA PHE A 51 -5.04 0.57 15.45
C PHE A 51 -3.72 0.34 14.70
N GLU A 52 -2.61 0.25 15.40
CA GLU A 52 -1.30 -0.02 14.79
C GLU A 52 -1.20 -1.43 14.18
N LYS A 53 -2.11 -2.35 14.51
CA LYS A 53 -2.12 -3.72 14.02
C LYS A 53 -3.05 -3.98 12.86
N ILE A 54 -3.88 -3.02 12.45
CA ILE A 54 -4.94 -3.22 11.45
C ILE A 54 -4.45 -3.78 10.11
N PHE A 55 -3.25 -3.42 9.66
CA PHE A 55 -2.67 -3.92 8.42
C PHE A 55 -1.74 -5.12 8.67
N SER A 56 -0.92 -5.05 9.71
CA SER A 56 0.03 -6.14 9.99
C SER A 56 -0.66 -7.46 10.27
N ARG A 57 -1.78 -7.50 11.02
CA ARG A 57 -2.51 -8.75 11.24
C ARG A 57 -3.11 -9.35 9.97
N GLN A 58 -3.59 -8.52 9.06
CA GLN A 58 -4.06 -9.00 7.76
C GLN A 58 -2.92 -9.58 6.93
N ILE A 59 -1.74 -8.91 6.91
CA ILE A 59 -0.54 -9.45 6.25
C ILE A 59 -0.09 -10.76 6.90
N GLU A 60 -0.20 -10.89 8.22
CA GLU A 60 0.15 -12.12 8.92
C GLU A 60 -0.65 -13.32 8.43
N GLY A 61 -1.96 -13.14 8.26
CA GLY A 61 -2.88 -14.19 7.81
C GLY A 61 -2.85 -14.45 6.30
N LEU A 62 -2.63 -13.43 5.49
CA LEU A 62 -2.84 -13.50 4.05
C LEU A 62 -1.55 -13.45 3.22
N GLY A 63 -0.51 -12.74 3.70
CA GLY A 63 0.70 -12.49 2.95
C GLY A 63 1.71 -13.64 3.04
N GLY A 64 2.52 -13.81 2.01
CA GLY A 64 3.54 -14.84 1.92
C GLY A 64 4.79 -14.40 1.14
N LYS A 65 5.79 -15.27 1.15
CA LYS A 65 7.02 -15.06 0.37
C LYS A 65 6.70 -14.86 -1.12
N GLY A 66 7.25 -13.82 -1.71
CA GLY A 66 7.06 -13.49 -3.12
C GLY A 66 5.94 -12.49 -3.37
N ASP A 67 5.07 -12.23 -2.39
CA ASP A 67 4.09 -11.17 -2.49
C ASP A 67 4.76 -9.78 -2.39
N VAL A 68 4.02 -8.77 -2.81
CA VAL A 68 4.43 -7.37 -2.75
C VAL A 68 3.49 -6.58 -1.85
N LEU A 69 4.03 -5.81 -0.93
CA LEU A 69 3.30 -4.78 -0.18
C LEU A 69 3.61 -3.41 -0.78
N ILE A 70 2.57 -2.66 -1.14
CA ILE A 70 2.68 -1.24 -1.45
C ILE A 70 2.06 -0.47 -0.29
N SER A 71 2.89 0.30 0.40
CA SER A 71 2.49 1.11 1.55
C SER A 71 2.47 2.58 1.19
N ILE A 72 1.38 3.28 1.52
CA ILE A 72 1.15 4.68 1.14
C ILE A 72 0.97 5.51 2.41
N THR A 73 1.83 6.51 2.61
CA THR A 73 1.73 7.42 3.74
C THR A 73 2.29 8.80 3.42
N THR A 74 1.46 9.83 3.52
CA THR A 74 1.84 11.21 3.21
C THR A 74 2.78 11.82 4.26
N SER A 75 2.69 11.39 5.52
CA SER A 75 3.55 11.86 6.60
C SER A 75 4.80 11.01 6.83
N GLY A 76 4.75 9.74 6.43
CA GLY A 76 5.75 8.75 6.80
C GLY A 76 5.75 8.34 8.28
N ASN A 77 4.81 8.86 9.10
CA ASN A 77 4.80 8.68 10.55
C ASN A 77 3.69 7.75 11.07
N SER A 78 2.97 7.07 10.20
CA SER A 78 1.88 6.18 10.58
C SER A 78 2.41 4.87 11.15
N LYS A 79 2.16 4.60 12.44
CA LYS A 79 2.62 3.38 13.13
C LYS A 79 2.09 2.09 12.51
N ASN A 80 0.82 2.06 12.09
CA ASN A 80 0.23 0.90 11.42
C ASN A 80 0.90 0.58 10.07
N ILE A 81 1.33 1.60 9.33
CA ILE A 81 2.10 1.43 8.09
C ILE A 81 3.49 0.87 8.41
N LEU A 82 4.18 1.39 9.42
CA LEU A 82 5.48 0.88 9.84
C LEU A 82 5.41 -0.59 10.27
N GLU A 83 4.38 -0.97 11.05
CA GLU A 83 4.20 -2.37 11.48
C GLU A 83 3.88 -3.30 10.29
N ALA A 84 3.10 -2.82 9.31
CA ALA A 84 2.86 -3.56 8.07
C ALA A 84 4.16 -3.80 7.29
N ILE A 85 4.99 -2.77 7.11
CA ILE A 85 6.30 -2.87 6.45
C ILE A 85 7.20 -3.88 7.15
N LYS A 86 7.36 -3.77 8.49
CA LYS A 86 8.18 -4.68 9.28
C LYS A 86 7.75 -6.14 9.13
N LEU A 87 6.43 -6.40 9.17
CA LEU A 87 5.91 -7.75 9.05
C LEU A 87 6.08 -8.30 7.63
N ALA A 88 5.77 -7.51 6.61
CA ALA A 88 5.98 -7.89 5.22
C ALA A 88 7.44 -8.31 4.96
N LYS A 89 8.40 -7.54 5.48
CA LYS A 89 9.84 -7.88 5.39
C LYS A 89 10.14 -9.21 6.10
N ARG A 90 9.61 -9.44 7.31
CA ARG A 90 9.79 -10.73 8.02
C ARG A 90 9.24 -11.91 7.24
N LYS A 91 8.10 -11.72 6.54
CA LYS A 91 7.48 -12.72 5.67
C LYS A 91 8.15 -12.87 4.30
N LYS A 92 9.27 -12.19 4.06
CA LYS A 92 10.03 -12.21 2.80
C LYS A 92 9.20 -11.69 1.59
N MET A 93 8.26 -10.80 1.87
CA MET A 93 7.58 -10.02 0.84
C MET A 93 8.50 -8.90 0.36
N LYS A 94 8.27 -8.41 -0.86
CA LYS A 94 8.88 -7.15 -1.33
C LYS A 94 8.02 -5.98 -0.86
N VAL A 95 8.67 -4.87 -0.53
CA VAL A 95 7.98 -3.67 -0.04
C VAL A 95 8.33 -2.47 -0.91
N ILE A 96 7.30 -1.80 -1.42
CA ILE A 96 7.39 -0.51 -2.10
C ILE A 96 6.66 0.51 -1.24
N SER A 97 7.30 1.63 -0.93
CA SER A 97 6.67 2.69 -0.13
C SER A 97 6.52 3.98 -0.92
N PHE A 98 5.30 4.53 -0.93
CA PHE A 98 5.02 5.89 -1.37
C PHE A 98 4.99 6.78 -0.15
N LEU A 99 5.98 7.65 -0.04
CA LEU A 99 6.22 8.49 1.13
C LEU A 99 6.07 9.97 0.78
N GLY A 100 5.67 10.77 1.77
CA GLY A 100 5.65 12.21 1.64
C GLY A 100 6.52 12.92 2.68
N LYS A 101 6.64 14.22 2.54
CA LYS A 101 7.41 15.10 3.44
C LYS A 101 8.87 14.61 3.56
N THR A 102 9.29 14.28 4.79
CA THR A 102 10.62 13.76 5.09
C THR A 102 10.71 12.23 5.09
N GLY A 103 9.55 11.56 4.92
CA GLY A 103 9.42 10.11 4.99
C GLY A 103 9.27 9.55 6.41
N GLY A 104 9.48 10.36 7.43
CA GLY A 104 9.26 10.03 8.84
C GLY A 104 9.91 8.72 9.28
N ILE A 105 9.24 8.00 10.18
CA ILE A 105 9.71 6.70 10.72
C ILE A 105 9.69 5.56 9.70
N CYS A 106 8.97 5.72 8.58
CA CYS A 106 8.89 4.72 7.52
C CYS A 106 10.06 4.80 6.53
N LYS A 107 10.82 5.92 6.50
CA LYS A 107 11.96 6.11 5.60
C LYS A 107 13.04 5.06 5.83
N GLY A 108 13.59 4.50 4.76
CA GLY A 108 14.64 3.49 4.80
C GLY A 108 14.18 2.10 5.24
N LYS A 109 12.86 1.84 5.24
CA LYS A 109 12.31 0.55 5.69
C LYS A 109 11.83 -0.35 4.56
N ALA A 110 11.57 0.20 3.35
CA ALA A 110 11.13 -0.54 2.19
C ALA A 110 12.30 -0.97 1.28
N ASP A 111 12.03 -1.86 0.32
CA ASP A 111 13.02 -2.24 -0.71
C ASP A 111 13.13 -1.14 -1.78
N LEU A 112 12.04 -0.42 -2.03
CA LEU A 112 11.97 0.71 -2.96
C LEU A 112 11.11 1.82 -2.35
N GLU A 113 11.55 3.05 -2.44
CA GLU A 113 10.85 4.20 -1.89
C GLU A 113 10.72 5.32 -2.92
N PHE A 114 9.49 5.84 -3.04
CA PHE A 114 9.21 7.05 -3.80
C PHE A 114 8.87 8.17 -2.82
N MET A 115 9.72 9.18 -2.76
CA MET A 115 9.62 10.30 -1.82
C MET A 115 9.10 11.55 -2.50
N ILE A 116 7.92 12.02 -2.11
CA ILE A 116 7.33 13.27 -2.57
C ILE A 116 7.64 14.38 -1.56
N LYS A 117 8.60 15.21 -1.89
CA LYS A 117 9.03 16.34 -1.05
C LYS A 117 8.05 17.51 -1.21
N SER A 118 7.03 17.55 -0.38
CA SER A 118 6.03 18.60 -0.31
C SER A 118 5.48 18.69 1.11
N ASP A 119 5.08 19.86 1.56
CA ASP A 119 4.38 20.07 2.84
C ASP A 119 2.87 19.93 2.69
N SER A 120 2.35 20.00 1.47
CA SER A 120 0.94 19.85 1.17
C SER A 120 0.55 18.38 1.04
N THR A 121 -0.27 17.89 1.96
CA THR A 121 -0.80 16.52 1.92
C THR A 121 -1.56 16.24 0.62
N ALA A 122 -2.34 17.20 0.12
CA ALA A 122 -3.10 17.06 -1.14
C ALA A 122 -2.16 16.85 -2.33
N ARG A 123 -1.09 17.66 -2.45
CA ARG A 123 -0.08 17.49 -3.54
C ARG A 123 0.65 16.15 -3.45
N ILE A 124 0.93 15.69 -2.22
CA ILE A 124 1.54 14.35 -2.02
C ILE A 124 0.59 13.26 -2.49
N GLN A 125 -0.70 13.32 -2.12
CA GLN A 125 -1.70 12.32 -2.54
C GLN A 125 -1.89 12.28 -4.05
N GLU A 126 -1.97 13.43 -4.71
CA GLU A 126 -2.03 13.51 -6.18
C GLU A 126 -0.84 12.81 -6.86
N MET A 127 0.35 12.99 -6.31
CA MET A 127 1.55 12.31 -6.82
C MET A 127 1.54 10.82 -6.50
N HIS A 128 1.03 10.39 -5.34
CA HIS A 128 0.93 8.98 -4.98
C HIS A 128 -0.02 8.22 -5.91
N ILE A 129 -1.20 8.78 -6.21
CA ILE A 129 -2.12 8.12 -7.16
C ILE A 129 -1.55 8.09 -8.58
N LEU A 130 -0.86 9.16 -9.01
CA LEU A 130 -0.16 9.18 -10.30
C LEU A 130 0.91 8.06 -10.38
N LEU A 131 1.74 7.90 -9.35
CA LEU A 131 2.72 6.81 -9.27
C LEU A 131 2.05 5.44 -9.31
N GLY A 132 0.92 5.29 -8.61
CA GLY A 132 0.12 4.07 -8.64
C GLY A 132 -0.37 3.71 -10.04
N HIS A 133 -0.90 4.68 -10.78
CA HIS A 133 -1.33 4.49 -12.18
C HIS A 133 -0.15 4.16 -13.11
N ILE A 134 1.00 4.80 -12.93
CA ILE A 134 2.23 4.45 -13.67
C ILE A 134 2.63 3.00 -13.37
N LEU A 135 2.54 2.57 -12.12
CA LEU A 135 2.85 1.20 -11.73
C LEU A 135 1.89 0.20 -12.38
N CYS A 136 0.57 0.48 -12.40
CA CYS A 136 -0.42 -0.36 -13.08
C CYS A 136 -0.12 -0.48 -14.58
N ASP A 137 0.21 0.64 -15.26
CA ASP A 137 0.58 0.64 -16.68
C ASP A 137 1.85 -0.20 -16.95
N LEU A 138 2.86 -0.04 -16.11
CA LEU A 138 4.11 -0.81 -16.22
C LEU A 138 3.89 -2.32 -16.00
N ILE A 139 3.02 -2.70 -15.06
CA ILE A 139 2.66 -4.10 -14.82
C ILE A 139 2.01 -4.70 -16.07
N GLU A 140 0.99 -4.04 -16.66
CA GLU A 140 0.33 -4.53 -17.87
C GLU A 140 1.31 -4.67 -19.04
N ARG A 141 2.21 -3.71 -19.22
CA ARG A 141 3.24 -3.76 -20.28
C ARG A 141 4.26 -4.87 -20.07
N LYS A 142 4.77 -5.03 -18.84
CA LYS A 142 5.82 -6.01 -18.52
C LYS A 142 5.32 -7.44 -18.56
N LEU A 143 4.09 -7.68 -18.14
CA LEU A 143 3.46 -9.00 -18.21
C LEU A 143 2.92 -9.33 -19.61
N LYS A 144 3.01 -8.38 -20.56
CA LYS A 144 2.50 -8.52 -21.93
C LYS A 144 1.01 -8.86 -21.98
N LEU A 145 0.27 -8.30 -21.03
CA LEU A 145 -1.18 -8.49 -20.87
C LEU A 145 -1.95 -7.56 -21.79
#